data_5377ee1366809f8dc66d9d2f67199019
#
_entry.id   5377ee1366809f8dc66d9d2f67199019
#
_cell.length_a   1.000
_cell.length_b   1.000
_cell.length_c   1.000
_cell.angle_alpha   90.00
_cell.angle_beta   90.00
_cell.angle_gamma   90.00
#
_symmetry.space_group_name_H-M   'P 1'
#
loop_
_entity.id
_entity.type
_entity.pdbx_description
1 polymer ?
#
loop_
_entity_poly.entity_id
_entity_poly.type
_entity_poly.pdbx_seq_one_letter_code
_entity_poly.pdbx_strand_id
1 'polypeptide(L)'
;MATIKAVEPYRYEGALNFKDKAFCAWKDLGYKTQEGYYPTILRWLLFRKDILPTLLQKEKKLVYVQPVSLYFDTGFTVLTNEIIPLFWDCWPCFYDKVETWLKKHKVKTAIFTSLQEMAEIKRRLPDLNVIHCPEGVDTSIYKEGKELKHRDIDILEFGRPNNIISSNIPLLNTVRTAEISPRLSDQELREMMENAKITICFPRNITHPEETGNVETLTQRYWEAMLSRMVIIGHCPQELKDLIGYNPVIEYDYSTEAASQIENILCHIEDYQSLVDKNRYAALKHGDWKIRMRKIYDEICIS
;
A
#
# COMPACT_ATOMS: atom_id res chain seq x y z
N MET A 1 23.46 20.07 -8.85
CA MET A 1 22.75 18.93 -8.27
C MET A 1 21.79 18.37 -9.30
N ALA A 2 21.67 17.05 -9.41
CA ALA A 2 20.69 16.44 -10.28
C ALA A 2 19.27 16.74 -9.77
N THR A 3 18.32 16.99 -10.66
CA THR A 3 16.94 17.26 -10.27
C THR A 3 16.20 15.94 -10.12
N ILE A 4 15.57 15.72 -8.97
CA ILE A 4 14.70 14.59 -8.71
C ILE A 4 13.28 14.96 -9.15
N LYS A 5 12.66 14.10 -9.96
CA LYS A 5 11.27 14.27 -10.40
C LYS A 5 10.48 12.97 -10.16
N ALA A 6 9.31 13.08 -9.57
CA ALA A 6 8.36 11.97 -9.60
C ALA A 6 7.69 11.92 -10.99
N VAL A 7 7.55 10.69 -11.49
CA VAL A 7 6.84 10.45 -12.76
C VAL A 7 5.40 10.08 -12.45
N GLU A 8 4.45 10.71 -13.13
CA GLU A 8 3.04 10.39 -13.00
C GLU A 8 2.78 8.92 -13.35
N PRO A 9 2.17 8.13 -12.46
CA PRO A 9 1.91 6.72 -12.73
C PRO A 9 0.88 6.55 -13.84
N TYR A 10 1.01 5.47 -14.60
CA TYR A 10 0.01 5.15 -15.61
C TYR A 10 -1.29 4.71 -14.96
N ARG A 11 -2.39 5.31 -15.39
CA ARG A 11 -3.74 4.95 -14.95
C ARG A 11 -4.30 3.88 -15.86
N TYR A 12 -4.56 2.69 -15.30
CA TYR A 12 -5.38 1.68 -15.97
C TYR A 12 -6.84 1.93 -15.60
N GLU A 13 -7.75 1.87 -16.54
CA GLU A 13 -9.17 1.88 -16.24
C GLU A 13 -9.51 0.77 -15.25
N GLY A 14 -10.18 1.12 -14.15
CA GLY A 14 -10.54 0.19 -13.07
C GLY A 14 -9.42 -0.23 -12.11
N ALA A 15 -8.20 0.27 -12.26
CA ALA A 15 -7.13 0.02 -11.30
C ALA A 15 -7.29 0.89 -10.05
N LEU A 16 -6.88 0.33 -8.90
CA LEU A 16 -6.83 1.06 -7.64
C LEU A 16 -5.86 2.25 -7.75
N ASN A 17 -6.33 3.44 -7.35
CA ASN A 17 -5.61 4.70 -7.49
C ASN A 17 -4.54 4.95 -6.40
N PHE A 18 -4.05 3.92 -5.71
CA PHE A 18 -3.08 4.12 -4.62
C PHE A 18 -1.74 4.72 -5.08
N LYS A 19 -1.30 4.41 -6.30
CA LYS A 19 -0.11 5.01 -6.90
C LYS A 19 -0.27 6.51 -7.11
N ASP A 20 -1.47 6.94 -7.49
CA ASP A 20 -1.80 8.35 -7.65
C ASP A 20 -1.69 9.10 -6.32
N LYS A 21 -2.08 8.47 -5.21
CA LYS A 21 -1.99 9.08 -3.87
C LYS A 21 -0.54 9.37 -3.46
N ALA A 22 0.37 8.44 -3.71
CA ALA A 22 1.80 8.65 -3.48
C ALA A 22 2.37 9.78 -4.36
N PHE A 23 1.99 9.80 -5.64
CA PHE A 23 2.38 10.87 -6.58
C PHE A 23 1.81 12.23 -6.18
N CYS A 24 0.53 12.30 -5.80
CA CYS A 24 -0.09 13.52 -5.31
C CYS A 24 0.59 14.04 -4.04
N ALA A 25 0.93 13.17 -3.11
CA ALA A 25 1.66 13.54 -1.90
C ALA A 25 3.04 14.15 -2.21
N TRP A 26 3.76 13.61 -3.20
CA TRP A 26 5.01 14.20 -3.69
C TRP A 26 4.80 15.62 -4.25
N LYS A 27 3.77 15.79 -5.09
CA LYS A 27 3.39 17.07 -5.70
C LYS A 27 2.97 18.10 -4.65
N ASP A 28 2.17 17.69 -3.67
CA ASP A 28 1.71 18.54 -2.57
C ASP A 28 2.84 19.07 -1.68
N LEU A 29 3.95 18.33 -1.60
CA LEU A 29 5.17 18.77 -0.92
C LEU A 29 5.95 19.83 -1.73
N GLY A 30 5.49 20.19 -2.92
CA GLY A 30 6.15 21.15 -3.81
C GLY A 30 7.36 20.57 -4.56
N TYR A 31 7.54 19.26 -4.54
CA TYR A 31 8.63 18.61 -5.25
C TYR A 31 8.34 18.52 -6.74
N LYS A 32 9.39 18.50 -7.56
CA LYS A 32 9.23 18.47 -9.01
C LYS A 32 8.59 17.19 -9.51
N THR A 33 7.69 17.33 -10.48
CA THR A 33 6.97 16.23 -11.12
C THR A 33 7.23 16.23 -12.63
N GLN A 34 6.99 15.08 -13.23
CA GLN A 34 6.83 14.93 -14.66
C GLN A 34 5.46 14.34 -14.92
N GLU A 35 4.56 15.18 -15.39
CA GLU A 35 3.18 14.85 -15.73
C GLU A 35 3.05 14.58 -17.23
N GLY A 36 2.01 13.86 -17.59
CA GLY A 36 1.66 13.54 -18.96
C GLY A 36 2.11 12.16 -19.45
N TYR A 37 1.36 11.64 -20.37
CA TYR A 37 1.57 10.31 -20.93
C TYR A 37 2.13 10.41 -22.34
N TYR A 38 3.11 9.56 -22.63
CA TYR A 38 3.40 9.31 -24.05
C TYR A 38 2.23 8.54 -24.67
N PRO A 39 1.92 8.80 -25.98
CA PRO A 39 0.94 7.99 -26.70
C PRO A 39 1.27 6.50 -26.52
N THR A 40 0.25 5.67 -26.35
CA THR A 40 0.37 4.23 -26.07
C THR A 40 1.30 3.52 -27.06
N ILE A 41 1.27 3.91 -28.36
CA ILE A 41 2.12 3.34 -29.41
C ILE A 41 3.60 3.68 -29.18
N LEU A 42 3.92 4.94 -28.86
CA LEU A 42 5.28 5.37 -28.58
C LEU A 42 5.82 4.68 -27.32
N ARG A 43 5.00 4.59 -26.30
CA ARG A 43 5.31 3.88 -25.04
C ARG A 43 5.61 2.40 -25.33
N TRP A 44 4.76 1.73 -26.12
CA TRP A 44 4.94 0.33 -26.51
C TRP A 44 6.23 0.11 -27.34
N LEU A 45 6.54 1.01 -28.26
CA LEU A 45 7.78 0.95 -29.05
C LEU A 45 9.03 1.15 -28.18
N LEU A 46 9.00 2.13 -27.27
CA LEU A 46 10.10 2.41 -26.35
C LEU A 46 10.31 1.24 -25.37
N PHE A 47 9.23 0.59 -24.96
CA PHE A 47 9.24 -0.55 -24.05
C PHE A 47 9.85 -1.81 -24.68
N ARG A 48 9.48 -2.12 -25.92
CA ARG A 48 9.94 -3.33 -26.60
C ARG A 48 11.38 -3.27 -27.11
N LYS A 49 11.87 -2.10 -27.40
CA LYS A 49 13.15 -1.98 -28.11
C LYS A 49 14.32 -1.50 -27.26
N ASP A 50 14.12 -1.10 -26.01
CA ASP A 50 15.21 -0.52 -25.19
C ASP A 50 16.05 0.51 -25.97
N ILE A 51 15.40 1.26 -26.84
CA ILE A 51 16.09 2.12 -27.76
C ILE A 51 16.39 3.43 -27.07
N LEU A 52 17.62 3.71 -26.98
CA LEU A 52 18.35 4.91 -26.67
C LEU A 52 18.92 4.96 -25.25
N PRO A 53 20.24 4.85 -25.15
CA PRO A 53 20.94 5.31 -23.97
C PRO A 53 20.74 6.83 -23.86
N THR A 54 20.47 7.26 -22.70
CA THR A 54 20.25 8.63 -22.27
C THR A 54 21.51 9.47 -22.47
N LEU A 55 21.68 10.03 -23.63
CA LEU A 55 22.83 10.86 -23.91
C LEU A 55 22.73 12.31 -23.34
N LEU A 56 21.57 12.71 -22.82
CA LEU A 56 21.31 14.14 -22.65
C LEU A 56 20.69 14.64 -21.34
N GLN A 57 20.36 13.79 -20.36
CA GLN A 57 19.70 14.29 -19.14
C GLN A 57 20.37 13.87 -17.85
N LYS A 58 20.79 14.85 -17.04
CA LYS A 58 21.35 14.69 -15.68
C LYS A 58 20.25 14.70 -14.60
N GLU A 59 19.09 14.11 -14.88
CA GLU A 59 17.97 14.09 -13.94
C GLU A 59 17.82 12.72 -13.32
N LYS A 60 17.64 12.68 -12.00
CA LYS A 60 17.15 11.49 -11.30
C LYS A 60 15.63 11.46 -11.39
N LYS A 61 15.05 10.34 -11.73
CA LYS A 61 13.59 10.19 -11.81
C LYS A 61 13.09 9.10 -10.87
N LEU A 62 12.14 9.47 -10.04
CA LEU A 62 11.37 8.54 -9.24
C LEU A 62 10.28 7.93 -10.12
N VAL A 63 10.31 6.63 -10.30
CA VAL A 63 9.36 5.89 -11.16
C VAL A 63 8.58 4.92 -10.31
N TYR A 64 7.26 4.96 -10.43
CA TYR A 64 6.39 4.00 -9.78
C TYR A 64 6.25 2.75 -10.65
N VAL A 65 6.75 1.62 -10.13
CA VAL A 65 6.75 0.34 -10.86
C VAL A 65 5.95 -0.68 -10.07
N GLN A 66 5.09 -1.40 -10.75
CA GLN A 66 4.34 -2.51 -10.17
C GLN A 66 4.73 -3.81 -10.89
N PRO A 67 5.41 -4.75 -10.23
CA PRO A 67 5.92 -5.96 -10.88
C PRO A 67 4.83 -6.97 -11.26
N VAL A 68 3.62 -6.87 -10.68
CA VAL A 68 2.47 -7.72 -11.01
C VAL A 68 2.02 -7.55 -12.46
N SER A 69 2.19 -6.36 -13.05
CA SER A 69 1.95 -6.17 -14.47
C SER A 69 3.17 -6.58 -15.28
N LEU A 70 2.95 -7.21 -16.44
CA LEU A 70 4.01 -7.52 -17.41
C LEU A 70 4.75 -6.25 -17.91
N TYR A 71 4.22 -5.10 -17.60
CA TYR A 71 4.69 -3.80 -18.05
C TYR A 71 5.05 -2.96 -16.83
N PHE A 72 6.34 -2.87 -16.54
CA PHE A 72 6.84 -1.81 -15.68
C PHE A 72 6.49 -0.47 -16.32
N ASP A 73 6.08 0.49 -15.52
CA ASP A 73 5.76 1.82 -16.03
C ASP A 73 7.02 2.62 -16.34
N THR A 74 7.73 2.19 -17.36
CA THR A 74 9.06 2.67 -17.72
C THR A 74 9.08 3.62 -18.92
N GLY A 75 7.91 4.05 -19.40
CA GLY A 75 7.83 4.89 -20.61
C GLY A 75 8.69 6.16 -20.56
N PHE A 76 9.02 6.64 -19.36
CA PHE A 76 9.87 7.81 -19.16
C PHE A 76 11.34 7.47 -18.88
N THR A 77 11.67 6.21 -18.68
CA THR A 77 13.02 5.79 -18.27
C THR A 77 14.04 5.92 -19.38
N VAL A 78 13.57 5.95 -20.62
CA VAL A 78 14.40 6.04 -21.82
C VAL A 78 15.10 7.41 -21.95
N LEU A 79 14.57 8.42 -21.26
CA LEU A 79 15.03 9.80 -21.34
C LEU A 79 15.73 10.30 -20.08
N THR A 80 16.16 9.40 -19.20
CA THR A 80 16.79 9.78 -17.92
C THR A 80 18.09 9.02 -17.67
N ASN A 81 19.07 9.68 -17.05
CA ASN A 81 20.35 9.08 -16.67
C ASN A 81 20.25 8.17 -15.46
N GLU A 82 19.25 8.36 -14.63
CA GLU A 82 19.07 7.60 -13.40
C GLU A 82 17.60 7.37 -13.12
N ILE A 83 17.27 6.11 -12.94
CA ILE A 83 15.92 5.65 -12.62
C ILE A 83 15.92 5.21 -11.16
N ILE A 84 14.92 5.64 -10.39
CA ILE A 84 14.69 5.19 -9.02
C ILE A 84 13.28 4.56 -8.96
N PRO A 85 13.16 3.26 -9.17
CA PRO A 85 11.86 2.59 -9.13
C PRO A 85 11.34 2.47 -7.71
N LEU A 86 10.03 2.65 -7.54
CA LEU A 86 9.30 2.29 -6.34
C LEU A 86 8.46 1.04 -6.63
N PHE A 87 8.82 -0.07 -6.00
CA PHE A 87 8.15 -1.35 -6.19
C PHE A 87 7.05 -1.58 -5.15
N TRP A 88 5.86 -1.87 -5.65
CA TRP A 88 4.78 -2.49 -4.89
C TRP A 88 4.71 -3.97 -5.22
N ASP A 89 4.36 -4.79 -4.25
CA ASP A 89 4.08 -6.21 -4.46
C ASP A 89 5.23 -6.95 -5.19
N CYS A 90 6.47 -6.72 -4.78
CA CYS A 90 7.65 -7.39 -5.32
C CYS A 90 7.77 -8.81 -4.73
N TRP A 91 6.79 -9.67 -5.01
CA TRP A 91 6.72 -11.01 -4.43
C TRP A 91 7.77 -11.97 -4.99
N PRO A 92 8.01 -13.12 -4.31
CA PRO A 92 9.03 -14.08 -4.71
C PRO A 92 8.98 -14.52 -6.18
N CYS A 93 7.77 -14.67 -6.73
CA CYS A 93 7.59 -15.02 -8.15
C CYS A 93 8.09 -13.93 -9.13
N PHE A 94 8.37 -12.71 -8.65
CA PHE A 94 8.87 -11.61 -9.48
C PHE A 94 10.35 -11.27 -9.25
N TYR A 95 11.02 -11.86 -8.26
CA TYR A 95 12.40 -11.50 -7.92
C TYR A 95 13.36 -11.58 -9.10
N ASP A 96 13.31 -12.67 -9.88
CA ASP A 96 14.20 -12.83 -11.03
C ASP A 96 13.94 -11.80 -12.14
N LYS A 97 12.68 -11.42 -12.34
CA LYS A 97 12.30 -10.36 -13.28
C LYS A 97 12.80 -9.00 -12.80
N VAL A 98 12.60 -8.69 -11.52
CA VAL A 98 13.02 -7.44 -10.92
C VAL A 98 14.54 -7.32 -10.94
N GLU A 99 15.26 -8.36 -10.56
CA GLU A 99 16.71 -8.41 -10.62
C GLU A 99 17.23 -8.17 -12.05
N THR A 100 16.67 -8.90 -13.03
CA THR A 100 17.04 -8.76 -14.44
C THR A 100 16.78 -7.34 -14.94
N TRP A 101 15.64 -6.77 -14.60
CA TRP A 101 15.26 -5.41 -14.98
C TRP A 101 16.18 -4.36 -14.35
N LEU A 102 16.49 -4.48 -13.05
CA LEU A 102 17.39 -3.59 -12.33
C LEU A 102 18.80 -3.59 -12.96
N LYS A 103 19.34 -4.78 -13.26
CA LYS A 103 20.65 -4.92 -13.93
C LYS A 103 20.63 -4.31 -15.34
N LYS A 104 19.60 -4.60 -16.13
CA LYS A 104 19.45 -4.12 -17.49
C LYS A 104 19.43 -2.60 -17.56
N HIS A 105 18.69 -1.96 -16.66
CA HIS A 105 18.57 -0.50 -16.61
C HIS A 105 19.65 0.18 -15.76
N LYS A 106 20.64 -0.59 -15.27
CA LYS A 106 21.76 -0.09 -14.44
C LYS A 106 21.27 0.78 -13.27
N VAL A 107 20.16 0.31 -12.64
CA VAL A 107 19.57 0.99 -11.50
C VAL A 107 20.54 0.99 -10.32
N LYS A 108 20.75 2.15 -9.72
CA LYS A 108 21.63 2.30 -8.55
C LYS A 108 20.87 2.36 -7.25
N THR A 109 19.65 2.87 -7.28
CA THR A 109 18.78 3.03 -6.12
C THR A 109 17.37 2.51 -6.45
N ALA A 110 16.80 1.70 -5.57
CA ALA A 110 15.43 1.20 -5.69
C ALA A 110 14.70 1.27 -4.35
N ILE A 111 13.39 1.48 -4.40
CA ILE A 111 12.53 1.63 -3.23
C ILE A 111 11.56 0.45 -3.20
N PHE A 112 11.34 -0.12 -2.01
CA PHE A 112 10.45 -1.26 -1.81
C PHE A 112 9.45 -0.98 -0.70
N THR A 113 8.22 -1.48 -0.88
CA THR A 113 7.15 -1.29 0.11
C THR A 113 7.20 -2.31 1.25
N SER A 114 7.98 -3.37 1.14
CA SER A 114 8.20 -4.38 2.18
C SER A 114 9.67 -4.52 2.55
N LEU A 115 9.97 -4.62 3.84
CA LEU A 115 11.31 -4.89 4.35
C LEU A 115 11.87 -6.23 3.88
N GLN A 116 11.03 -7.27 3.79
CA GLN A 116 11.45 -8.60 3.35
C GLN A 116 11.83 -8.61 1.87
N GLU A 117 11.04 -7.94 1.02
CA GLU A 117 11.34 -7.77 -0.41
C GLU A 117 12.65 -7.00 -0.60
N MET A 118 12.79 -5.89 0.13
CA MET A 118 14.01 -5.07 0.12
C MET A 118 15.24 -5.90 0.51
N ALA A 119 15.16 -6.68 1.59
CA ALA A 119 16.26 -7.49 2.08
C ALA A 119 16.68 -8.56 1.06
N GLU A 120 15.70 -9.24 0.43
CA GLU A 120 15.99 -10.25 -0.59
C GLU A 120 16.63 -9.66 -1.84
N ILE A 121 16.12 -8.55 -2.34
CA ILE A 121 16.72 -7.89 -3.51
C ILE A 121 18.12 -7.35 -3.18
N LYS A 122 18.33 -6.81 -1.98
CA LYS A 122 19.67 -6.38 -1.52
C LYS A 122 20.64 -7.56 -1.44
N ARG A 123 20.19 -8.73 -0.99
CA ARG A 123 21.00 -9.96 -0.98
C ARG A 123 21.42 -10.40 -2.39
N ARG A 124 20.52 -10.27 -3.38
CA ARG A 124 20.78 -10.60 -4.80
C ARG A 124 21.66 -9.57 -5.49
N LEU A 125 21.53 -8.31 -5.11
CA LEU A 125 22.22 -7.16 -5.68
C LEU A 125 22.92 -6.34 -4.57
N PRO A 126 24.07 -6.80 -4.07
CA PRO A 126 24.75 -6.17 -2.93
C PRO A 126 25.14 -4.71 -3.15
N ASP A 127 25.41 -4.31 -4.39
CA ASP A 127 25.79 -2.93 -4.74
C ASP A 127 24.59 -1.99 -4.92
N LEU A 128 23.35 -2.52 -4.96
CA LEU A 128 22.15 -1.71 -5.09
C LEU A 128 21.90 -0.95 -3.78
N ASN A 129 21.71 0.36 -3.87
CA ASN A 129 21.15 1.12 -2.77
C ASN A 129 19.64 0.84 -2.68
N VAL A 130 19.17 0.45 -1.50
CA VAL A 130 17.77 0.10 -1.28
C VAL A 130 17.16 0.98 -0.20
N ILE A 131 15.95 1.46 -0.46
CA ILE A 131 15.18 2.32 0.45
C ILE A 131 13.88 1.60 0.80
N HIS A 132 13.55 1.55 2.08
CA HIS A 132 12.26 1.04 2.55
C HIS A 132 11.24 2.16 2.66
N CYS A 133 10.09 1.96 2.02
CA CYS A 133 8.95 2.86 2.05
C CYS A 133 7.65 2.07 2.18
N PRO A 134 7.17 1.78 3.40
CA PRO A 134 5.91 1.07 3.58
C PRO A 134 4.75 1.83 2.96
N GLU A 135 3.70 1.11 2.57
CA GLU A 135 2.51 1.75 2.01
C GLU A 135 1.92 2.78 2.97
N GLY A 136 1.39 3.84 2.42
CA GLY A 136 0.71 4.91 3.15
C GLY A 136 -0.67 5.19 2.58
N VAL A 137 -1.34 6.16 3.17
CA VAL A 137 -2.64 6.68 2.73
C VAL A 137 -2.61 8.22 2.72
N ASP A 138 -3.61 8.82 2.12
CA ASP A 138 -3.88 10.23 2.34
C ASP A 138 -4.72 10.36 3.62
N THR A 139 -4.08 10.73 4.73
CA THR A 139 -4.74 10.78 6.03
C THR A 139 -5.82 11.86 6.13
N SER A 140 -5.77 12.87 5.25
CA SER A 140 -6.69 14.02 5.29
C SER A 140 -8.11 13.69 4.86
N ILE A 141 -8.32 12.59 4.15
CA ILE A 141 -9.64 12.22 3.60
C ILE A 141 -10.46 11.33 4.54
N TYR A 142 -9.87 10.82 5.64
CA TYR A 142 -10.54 9.94 6.59
C TYR A 142 -11.03 10.73 7.82
N LYS A 143 -12.30 10.59 8.15
CA LYS A 143 -12.90 11.18 9.34
C LYS A 143 -12.91 10.18 10.50
N GLU A 144 -13.12 10.68 11.71
CA GLU A 144 -13.15 9.86 12.91
C GLU A 144 -14.33 8.89 12.98
N GLY A 145 -15.45 9.27 12.35
CA GLY A 145 -16.71 8.58 12.55
C GLY A 145 -17.29 8.76 13.97
N LYS A 146 -18.40 8.08 14.24
CA LYS A 146 -19.03 8.05 15.55
C LYS A 146 -18.18 7.20 16.54
N GLU A 147 -18.46 7.33 17.85
CA GLU A 147 -18.00 6.35 18.83
C GLU A 147 -18.52 4.95 18.47
N LEU A 148 -17.75 3.92 18.79
CA LEU A 148 -18.03 2.54 18.37
C LEU A 148 -19.44 2.07 18.72
N LYS A 149 -19.94 2.40 19.92
CA LYS A 149 -21.29 2.02 20.38
C LYS A 149 -22.44 2.62 19.54
N HIS A 150 -22.17 3.72 18.84
CA HIS A 150 -23.18 4.43 18.03
C HIS A 150 -23.09 4.12 16.54
N ARG A 151 -22.31 3.13 16.17
CA ARG A 151 -22.15 2.70 14.77
C ARG A 151 -23.14 1.60 14.43
N ASP A 152 -23.71 1.67 13.22
CA ASP A 152 -24.79 0.79 12.79
C ASP A 152 -24.30 -0.48 12.08
N ILE A 153 -23.10 -0.44 11.47
CA ILE A 153 -22.50 -1.59 10.78
C ILE A 153 -21.62 -2.35 11.77
N ASP A 154 -21.95 -3.61 12.02
CA ASP A 154 -21.16 -4.42 12.94
C ASP A 154 -19.81 -4.84 12.33
N ILE A 155 -19.84 -5.31 11.07
CA ILE A 155 -18.64 -5.72 10.34
C ILE A 155 -18.64 -5.10 8.95
N LEU A 156 -17.53 -4.47 8.59
CA LEU A 156 -17.26 -4.01 7.23
C LEU A 156 -16.07 -4.78 6.65
N GLU A 157 -16.34 -5.61 5.65
CA GLU A 157 -15.32 -6.25 4.84
C GLU A 157 -15.11 -5.42 3.56
N PHE A 158 -13.93 -4.82 3.41
CA PHE A 158 -13.59 -4.04 2.23
C PHE A 158 -12.25 -4.50 1.62
N GLY A 159 -12.09 -4.20 0.35
CA GLY A 159 -10.95 -4.67 -0.43
C GLY A 159 -11.14 -6.10 -0.89
N ARG A 160 -10.09 -6.92 -0.81
CA ARG A 160 -10.17 -8.33 -1.23
C ARG A 160 -10.86 -9.17 -0.15
N PRO A 161 -11.74 -10.09 -0.55
CA PRO A 161 -12.34 -11.05 0.38
C PRO A 161 -11.25 -11.85 1.10
N ASN A 162 -11.47 -12.15 2.37
CA ASN A 162 -10.64 -13.12 3.09
C ASN A 162 -11.39 -14.47 3.15
N ASN A 163 -10.62 -15.57 3.09
CA ASN A 163 -11.16 -16.92 3.17
C ASN A 163 -10.99 -17.56 4.56
N ILE A 164 -10.52 -16.78 5.54
CA ILE A 164 -10.13 -17.28 6.87
C ILE A 164 -11.30 -17.17 7.84
N ILE A 165 -11.89 -16.00 7.90
CA ILE A 165 -13.08 -15.77 8.72
C ILE A 165 -14.28 -15.87 7.80
N SER A 166 -15.08 -16.93 7.97
CA SER A 166 -16.35 -17.07 7.27
C SER A 166 -17.29 -15.95 7.72
N SER A 167 -17.69 -15.16 6.77
CA SER A 167 -18.57 -14.02 7.01
C SER A 167 -20.04 -14.40 7.15
N ASN A 168 -20.37 -15.68 7.20
CA ASN A 168 -21.70 -16.16 7.50
C ASN A 168 -21.89 -16.26 9.01
N ILE A 169 -21.78 -15.12 9.69
CA ILE A 169 -22.16 -15.01 11.09
C ILE A 169 -23.64 -14.58 11.11
N PRO A 170 -24.57 -15.45 11.44
CA PRO A 170 -25.98 -15.11 11.47
C PRO A 170 -26.23 -13.98 12.47
N LEU A 171 -27.15 -13.08 12.12
CA LEU A 171 -27.64 -11.99 12.99
C LEU A 171 -26.75 -10.75 13.12
N LEU A 172 -25.61 -10.66 12.44
CA LEU A 172 -24.78 -9.46 12.45
C LEU A 172 -25.00 -8.60 11.19
N ASN A 173 -25.01 -7.28 11.38
CA ASN A 173 -25.05 -6.35 10.25
C ASN A 173 -23.69 -6.29 9.55
N THR A 174 -23.46 -7.23 8.64
CA THR A 174 -22.22 -7.38 7.88
C THR A 174 -22.38 -6.79 6.48
N VAL A 175 -21.51 -5.85 6.13
CA VAL A 175 -21.42 -5.27 4.78
C VAL A 175 -20.15 -5.77 4.10
N ARG A 176 -20.28 -6.35 2.91
CA ARG A 176 -19.18 -6.77 2.04
C ARG A 176 -19.16 -5.91 0.80
N THR A 177 -18.13 -5.10 0.67
CA THR A 177 -18.06 -4.18 -0.48
C THR A 177 -17.88 -4.89 -1.82
N ALA A 178 -17.33 -6.10 -1.81
CA ALA A 178 -17.20 -6.94 -3.00
C ALA A 178 -18.55 -7.42 -3.59
N GLU A 179 -19.60 -7.45 -2.77
CA GLU A 179 -20.95 -7.91 -3.15
C GLU A 179 -21.84 -6.75 -3.62
N ILE A 180 -21.36 -5.50 -3.48
CA ILE A 180 -22.14 -4.29 -3.85
C ILE A 180 -21.97 -3.99 -5.33
N SER A 181 -23.08 -3.87 -6.05
CA SER A 181 -23.13 -3.46 -7.46
C SER A 181 -24.15 -2.34 -7.66
N PRO A 182 -23.78 -1.22 -8.34
CA PRO A 182 -22.46 -0.91 -8.85
C PRO A 182 -21.42 -0.74 -7.73
N ARG A 183 -20.14 -0.80 -8.10
CA ARG A 183 -19.05 -0.64 -7.13
C ARG A 183 -19.13 0.72 -6.43
N LEU A 184 -18.95 0.71 -5.13
CA LEU A 184 -18.92 1.93 -4.32
C LEU A 184 -17.85 2.92 -4.81
N SER A 185 -18.18 4.20 -4.75
CA SER A 185 -17.19 5.26 -4.83
C SER A 185 -16.29 5.28 -3.59
N ASP A 186 -15.12 5.88 -3.71
CA ASP A 186 -14.20 6.06 -2.57
C ASP A 186 -14.87 6.83 -1.41
N GLN A 187 -15.78 7.73 -1.71
CA GLN A 187 -16.51 8.49 -0.67
C GLN A 187 -17.51 7.60 0.07
N GLU A 188 -18.33 6.85 -0.65
CA GLU A 188 -19.31 5.92 -0.04
C GLU A 188 -18.61 4.87 0.84
N LEU A 189 -17.47 4.36 0.39
CA LEU A 189 -16.68 3.43 1.18
C LEU A 189 -16.20 4.07 2.49
N ARG A 190 -15.70 5.31 2.46
CA ARG A 190 -15.27 6.01 3.67
C ARG A 190 -16.43 6.30 4.62
N GLU A 191 -17.60 6.65 4.11
CA GLU A 191 -18.82 6.85 4.92
C GLU A 191 -19.24 5.54 5.63
N MET A 192 -19.10 4.40 4.97
CA MET A 192 -19.30 3.10 5.61
C MET A 192 -18.25 2.82 6.68
N MET A 193 -16.97 3.12 6.43
CA MET A 193 -15.89 2.96 7.43
C MET A 193 -16.14 3.80 8.68
N GLU A 194 -16.65 5.04 8.52
CA GLU A 194 -17.02 5.91 9.64
C GLU A 194 -18.15 5.33 10.51
N ASN A 195 -18.94 4.41 9.97
CA ASN A 195 -20.11 3.82 10.62
C ASN A 195 -19.96 2.31 10.93
N ALA A 196 -18.79 1.73 10.70
CA ALA A 196 -18.50 0.33 10.99
C ALA A 196 -17.71 0.14 12.28
N LYS A 197 -18.09 -0.85 13.10
CA LYS A 197 -17.43 -1.20 14.36
C LYS A 197 -16.16 -1.99 14.16
N ILE A 198 -16.23 -3.05 13.35
CA ILE A 198 -15.16 -4.04 13.14
C ILE A 198 -14.82 -4.13 11.66
N THR A 199 -13.55 -4.38 11.36
CA THR A 199 -13.10 -4.86 10.07
C THR A 199 -12.13 -6.03 10.21
N ILE A 200 -12.02 -6.83 9.14
CA ILE A 200 -11.17 -8.02 9.10
C ILE A 200 -9.96 -7.73 8.22
N CYS A 201 -8.75 -7.80 8.78
CA CYS A 201 -7.52 -7.56 8.05
C CYS A 201 -6.50 -8.69 8.26
N PHE A 202 -6.14 -9.33 7.15
CA PHE A 202 -5.01 -10.26 7.09
C PHE A 202 -4.05 -9.81 5.99
N PRO A 203 -2.74 -9.92 6.18
CA PRO A 203 -1.77 -9.70 5.12
C PRO A 203 -1.87 -10.84 4.09
N ARG A 204 -1.37 -10.56 2.87
CA ARG A 204 -1.59 -11.46 1.73
C ARG A 204 -0.87 -12.80 1.86
N ASN A 205 0.25 -12.86 2.56
CA ASN A 205 0.95 -14.13 2.81
C ASN A 205 0.12 -15.14 3.62
N ILE A 206 -0.89 -14.67 4.34
CA ILE A 206 -1.84 -15.54 5.07
C ILE A 206 -3.02 -15.91 4.19
N THR A 207 -3.53 -14.98 3.37
CA THR A 207 -4.74 -15.20 2.55
C THR A 207 -4.44 -15.84 1.19
N HIS A 208 -3.27 -15.61 0.62
CA HIS A 208 -2.83 -16.08 -0.71
C HIS A 208 -1.34 -16.44 -0.69
N PRO A 209 -0.92 -17.41 0.13
CA PRO A 209 0.49 -17.76 0.28
C PRO A 209 1.11 -18.31 -1.00
N GLU A 210 0.29 -18.86 -1.90
CA GLU A 210 0.73 -19.35 -3.22
C GLU A 210 1.30 -18.24 -4.13
N GLU A 211 0.88 -17.00 -3.92
CA GLU A 211 1.36 -15.85 -4.71
C GLU A 211 2.53 -15.15 -4.04
N THR A 212 2.45 -14.96 -2.73
CA THR A 212 3.37 -14.11 -1.97
C THR A 212 4.41 -14.89 -1.19
N GLY A 213 4.28 -16.22 -1.13
CA GLY A 213 5.10 -17.03 -0.22
C GLY A 213 4.93 -16.56 1.22
N ASN A 214 6.05 -16.40 1.92
CA ASN A 214 6.08 -15.93 3.30
C ASN A 214 6.31 -14.40 3.41
N VAL A 215 6.18 -13.65 2.32
CA VAL A 215 6.41 -12.21 2.34
C VAL A 215 5.19 -11.50 2.94
N GLU A 216 5.37 -10.96 4.12
CA GLU A 216 4.38 -10.16 4.81
C GLU A 216 4.46 -8.71 4.33
N THR A 217 3.31 -8.09 4.05
CA THR A 217 3.22 -6.71 3.61
C THR A 217 2.26 -5.90 4.46
N LEU A 218 2.67 -4.69 4.83
CA LEU A 218 1.80 -3.70 5.44
C LEU A 218 0.99 -3.01 4.36
N THR A 219 -0.30 -3.35 4.27
CA THR A 219 -1.21 -2.80 3.25
C THR A 219 -1.94 -1.55 3.76
N GLN A 220 -2.45 -0.74 2.83
CA GLN A 220 -3.21 0.47 3.14
C GLN A 220 -4.43 0.22 4.04
N ARG A 221 -5.06 -0.96 3.95
CA ARG A 221 -6.24 -1.31 4.74
C ARG A 221 -6.07 -1.14 6.25
N TYR A 222 -4.86 -1.39 6.78
CA TYR A 222 -4.60 -1.16 8.20
C TYR A 222 -4.69 0.32 8.55
N TRP A 223 -4.09 1.19 7.72
CA TRP A 223 -4.15 2.64 7.92
C TRP A 223 -5.57 3.17 7.77
N GLU A 224 -6.31 2.71 6.77
CA GLU A 224 -7.71 3.09 6.52
C GLU A 224 -8.61 2.72 7.70
N ALA A 225 -8.46 1.50 8.21
CA ALA A 225 -9.19 1.01 9.38
C ALA A 225 -8.85 1.81 10.65
N MET A 226 -7.56 2.05 10.89
CA MET A 226 -7.09 2.82 12.04
C MET A 226 -7.57 4.27 11.99
N LEU A 227 -7.53 4.92 10.82
CA LEU A 227 -8.00 6.29 10.62
C LEU A 227 -9.50 6.43 10.84
N SER A 228 -10.27 5.43 10.48
CA SER A 228 -11.72 5.38 10.64
C SER A 228 -12.15 4.85 12.03
N ARG A 229 -11.19 4.59 12.95
CA ARG A 229 -11.45 4.10 14.31
C ARG A 229 -12.26 2.80 14.31
N MET A 230 -11.98 1.87 13.39
CA MET A 230 -12.54 0.52 13.42
C MET A 230 -11.67 -0.40 14.30
N VAL A 231 -12.29 -1.31 15.02
CA VAL A 231 -11.58 -2.44 15.62
C VAL A 231 -11.12 -3.36 14.49
N ILE A 232 -9.84 -3.70 14.47
CA ILE A 232 -9.28 -4.60 13.48
C ILE A 232 -9.12 -5.97 14.11
N ILE A 233 -9.74 -6.99 13.53
CA ILE A 233 -9.50 -8.39 13.87
C ILE A 233 -8.74 -9.07 12.73
N GLY A 234 -7.75 -9.89 13.04
CA GLY A 234 -6.98 -10.61 12.02
C GLY A 234 -5.54 -10.84 12.43
N HIS A 235 -4.59 -10.44 11.59
CA HIS A 235 -3.17 -10.53 11.90
C HIS A 235 -2.48 -9.19 11.70
N CYS A 236 -1.65 -8.79 12.65
CA CYS A 236 -0.90 -7.54 12.56
C CYS A 236 0.47 -7.79 11.92
N PRO A 237 0.78 -7.17 10.76
CA PRO A 237 2.12 -7.22 10.19
C PRO A 237 3.17 -6.76 11.19
N GLN A 238 4.30 -7.48 11.27
CA GLN A 238 5.40 -7.12 12.17
C GLN A 238 5.91 -5.70 11.87
N GLU A 239 5.95 -5.35 10.60
CA GLU A 239 6.35 -4.02 10.15
C GLU A 239 5.45 -2.89 10.72
N LEU A 240 4.15 -3.13 10.86
CA LEU A 240 3.24 -2.17 11.49
C LEU A 240 3.53 -2.05 13.00
N LYS A 241 3.72 -3.18 13.70
CA LYS A 241 4.06 -3.19 15.13
C LYS A 241 5.36 -2.41 15.40
N ASP A 242 6.38 -2.63 14.58
CA ASP A 242 7.68 -1.96 14.72
C ASP A 242 7.56 -0.45 14.47
N LEU A 243 6.74 -0.06 13.47
CA LEU A 243 6.58 1.33 13.09
C LEU A 243 5.83 2.17 14.14
N ILE A 244 4.82 1.60 14.81
CA ILE A 244 3.98 2.33 15.78
C ILE A 244 4.27 1.98 17.24
N GLY A 245 5.07 0.93 17.49
CA GLY A 245 5.52 0.51 18.83
C GLY A 245 4.52 -0.31 19.65
N TYR A 246 3.43 -0.80 19.03
CA TYR A 246 2.46 -1.70 19.69
C TYR A 246 1.64 -2.47 18.66
N ASN A 247 0.82 -3.44 19.11
CA ASN A 247 -0.12 -4.15 18.25
C ASN A 247 -1.48 -3.42 18.18
N PRO A 248 -1.90 -2.86 17.02
CA PRO A 248 -3.19 -2.21 16.84
C PRO A 248 -4.33 -3.17 16.50
N VAL A 249 -4.05 -4.46 16.32
CA VAL A 249 -4.97 -5.50 15.83
C VAL A 249 -5.30 -6.47 16.95
N ILE A 250 -6.53 -6.89 17.03
CA ILE A 250 -6.93 -8.05 17.83
C ILE A 250 -6.54 -9.29 17.03
N GLU A 251 -5.49 -9.98 17.44
CA GLU A 251 -5.02 -11.19 16.77
C GLU A 251 -6.11 -12.24 16.74
N TYR A 252 -6.36 -12.81 15.55
CA TYR A 252 -7.34 -13.86 15.37
C TYR A 252 -6.84 -15.16 16.01
N ASP A 253 -7.64 -15.73 16.89
CA ASP A 253 -7.37 -17.02 17.52
C ASP A 253 -7.96 -18.14 16.70
N TYR A 254 -7.11 -18.88 16.00
CA TYR A 254 -7.51 -20.03 15.17
C TYR A 254 -8.07 -21.22 15.98
N SER A 255 -7.93 -21.21 17.29
CA SER A 255 -8.48 -22.26 18.16
C SER A 255 -9.94 -22.00 18.56
N THR A 256 -10.44 -20.80 18.33
CA THR A 256 -11.78 -20.34 18.73
C THR A 256 -12.61 -20.07 17.48
N GLU A 257 -13.90 -20.39 17.54
CA GLU A 257 -14.84 -20.14 16.45
C GLU A 257 -14.92 -18.62 16.14
N ALA A 258 -14.84 -18.25 14.87
CA ALA A 258 -14.79 -16.84 14.44
C ALA A 258 -16.01 -16.05 14.94
N ALA A 259 -17.21 -16.66 14.89
CA ALA A 259 -18.42 -16.05 15.36
C ALA A 259 -18.32 -15.66 16.84
N SER A 260 -17.83 -16.57 17.68
CA SER A 260 -17.69 -16.34 19.13
C SER A 260 -16.70 -15.22 19.45
N GLN A 261 -15.59 -15.12 18.70
CA GLN A 261 -14.63 -14.01 18.88
C GLN A 261 -15.25 -12.67 18.53
N ILE A 262 -15.94 -12.60 17.38
CA ILE A 262 -16.57 -11.35 16.92
C ILE A 262 -17.71 -10.94 17.83
N GLU A 263 -18.57 -11.88 18.25
CA GLU A 263 -19.65 -11.62 19.21
C GLU A 263 -19.12 -11.10 20.53
N ASN A 264 -18.02 -11.69 21.05
CA ASN A 264 -17.39 -11.21 22.27
C ASN A 264 -16.86 -9.77 22.13
N ILE A 265 -16.24 -9.42 20.99
CA ILE A 265 -15.80 -8.04 20.71
C ILE A 265 -16.99 -7.09 20.67
N LEU A 266 -18.09 -7.49 20.02
CA LEU A 266 -19.29 -6.65 19.88
C LEU A 266 -20.01 -6.45 21.23
N CYS A 267 -20.08 -7.48 22.07
CA CYS A 267 -20.63 -7.38 23.41
C CYS A 267 -19.86 -6.42 24.33
N HIS A 268 -18.56 -6.23 24.05
CA HIS A 268 -17.67 -5.38 24.83
C HIS A 268 -17.11 -4.23 23.98
N ILE A 269 -17.84 -3.79 22.97
CA ILE A 269 -17.34 -2.86 21.93
C ILE A 269 -16.84 -1.52 22.51
N GLU A 270 -17.44 -1.07 23.62
CA GLU A 270 -17.03 0.18 24.28
C GLU A 270 -15.62 0.10 24.88
N ASP A 271 -15.17 -1.09 25.30
CA ASP A 271 -13.85 -1.31 25.88
C ASP A 271 -12.72 -1.07 24.85
N TYR A 272 -13.04 -1.19 23.57
CA TYR A 272 -12.10 -0.96 22.48
C TYR A 272 -11.99 0.51 22.02
N GLN A 273 -12.81 1.42 22.58
CA GLN A 273 -12.79 2.82 22.16
C GLN A 273 -11.40 3.45 22.34
N SER A 274 -10.74 3.22 23.47
CA SER A 274 -9.39 3.74 23.72
C SER A 274 -8.34 3.19 22.76
N LEU A 275 -8.47 1.93 22.35
CA LEU A 275 -7.59 1.31 21.37
C LEU A 275 -7.74 1.97 20.00
N VAL A 276 -8.97 2.14 19.51
CA VAL A 276 -9.20 2.74 18.18
C VAL A 276 -8.83 4.21 18.13
N ASP A 277 -8.97 4.95 19.25
CA ASP A 277 -8.50 6.33 19.36
C ASP A 277 -6.97 6.42 19.29
N LYS A 278 -6.28 5.52 19.99
CA LYS A 278 -4.82 5.37 19.93
C LYS A 278 -4.36 4.99 18.52
N ASN A 279 -5.08 4.06 17.88
CA ASN A 279 -4.81 3.63 16.52
C ASN A 279 -4.90 4.79 15.52
N ARG A 280 -5.97 5.60 15.63
CA ARG A 280 -6.12 6.79 14.78
C ARG A 280 -4.97 7.77 14.97
N TYR A 281 -4.60 8.06 16.20
CA TYR A 281 -3.46 8.95 16.48
C TYR A 281 -2.16 8.42 15.85
N ALA A 282 -1.89 7.13 15.97
CA ALA A 282 -0.72 6.49 15.36
C ALA A 282 -0.76 6.55 13.83
N ALA A 283 -1.94 6.32 13.23
CA ALA A 283 -2.11 6.40 11.78
C ALA A 283 -1.92 7.81 11.23
N LEU A 284 -2.44 8.84 11.91
CA LEU A 284 -2.19 10.24 11.55
C LEU A 284 -0.71 10.60 11.63
N LYS A 285 0.01 10.06 12.62
CA LYS A 285 1.43 10.33 12.82
C LYS A 285 2.34 9.58 11.84
N HIS A 286 1.98 8.36 11.44
CA HIS A 286 2.87 7.46 10.73
C HIS A 286 2.34 7.00 9.36
N GLY A 287 1.05 7.13 9.04
CA GLY A 287 0.41 6.53 7.86
C GLY A 287 0.41 7.39 6.60
N ASP A 288 0.75 8.69 6.70
CA ASP A 288 0.58 9.61 5.58
C ASP A 288 1.65 9.45 4.48
N TRP A 289 1.20 9.46 3.22
CA TRP A 289 2.10 9.44 2.06
C TRP A 289 3.07 10.63 2.03
N LYS A 290 2.70 11.80 2.56
CA LYS A 290 3.60 12.97 2.59
C LYS A 290 4.82 12.71 3.48
N ILE A 291 4.65 11.99 4.58
CA ILE A 291 5.76 11.58 5.46
C ILE A 291 6.70 10.65 4.69
N ARG A 292 6.15 9.67 3.96
CA ARG A 292 6.90 8.72 3.13
C ARG A 292 7.69 9.44 2.04
N MET A 293 7.02 10.30 1.28
CA MET A 293 7.63 11.00 0.15
C MET A 293 8.73 11.97 0.60
N ARG A 294 8.56 12.62 1.74
CA ARG A 294 9.62 13.47 2.33
C ARG A 294 10.85 12.63 2.69
N LYS A 295 10.66 11.53 3.41
CA LYS A 295 11.75 10.61 3.75
C LYS A 295 12.49 10.11 2.51
N ILE A 296 11.77 9.66 1.48
CA ILE A 296 12.37 9.22 0.20
C ILE A 296 13.18 10.35 -0.43
N TYR A 297 12.62 11.56 -0.49
CA TYR A 297 13.33 12.71 -1.07
C TYR A 297 14.65 12.98 -0.35
N ASP A 298 14.62 13.00 0.98
CA ASP A 298 15.80 13.26 1.80
C ASP A 298 16.87 12.17 1.61
N GLU A 299 16.47 10.89 1.61
CA GLU A 299 17.39 9.77 1.40
C GLU A 299 18.02 9.76 -0.01
N ILE A 300 17.25 10.11 -1.05
CA ILE A 300 17.78 10.23 -2.42
C ILE A 300 18.73 11.43 -2.56
N CYS A 301 18.50 12.52 -1.83
CA CYS A 301 19.37 13.69 -1.88
C CYS A 301 20.72 13.47 -1.19
N ILE A 302 20.79 12.57 -0.20
CA ILE A 302 22.00 12.24 0.55
C ILE A 302 22.85 11.20 -0.21
N SER A 303 22.23 10.32 -0.97
CA SER A 303 22.89 9.28 -1.78
C SER A 303 23.39 9.82 -3.13
#